data_b4183d37fbb9fbf37c4c6498b24a7683
#
_entry.id   b4183d37fbb9fbf37c4c6498b24a7683
#
_cell.length_a   1.000
_cell.length_b   1.000
_cell.length_c   1.000
_cell.angle_alpha   90.00
_cell.angle_beta   90.00
_cell.angle_gamma   90.00
#
_symmetry.space_group_name_H-M   'P 1'
#
loop_
_entity.id
_entity.type
_entity.pdbx_description
1 polymer ?
#
loop_
_entity_poly.entity_id
_entity_poly.type
_entity_poly.pdbx_seq_one_letter_code
_entity_poly.pdbx_strand_id
1 'polypeptide(L)'
;ALIKELLEYDFIIDPTMTAYVATRDVMRAQTAVWHEKYTLPSLWDYYIPSRYNHGAYYFDWNTADEVAWKNFYRVWMSFLNDYKNAGGRVTVSSDAGYTYNLFGFSTVEEMELLQEAGFHPLEVFRGATKHGAEAIFEPKGEDIKFGVIRAGLLADLVIIGENPVENLKVLYGTG
;
A
#
# COMPACT_ATOMS: atom_id res chain seq x y z
N ALA A 1 -3.54 -18.83 -16.14
CA ALA A 1 -3.31 -18.14 -17.42
C ALA A 1 -2.74 -16.75 -17.19
N LEU A 2 -3.47 -15.84 -16.53
CA LEU A 2 -3.06 -14.42 -16.35
C LEU A 2 -1.67 -14.25 -15.69
N ILE A 3 -1.41 -14.93 -14.57
CA ILE A 3 -0.10 -14.84 -13.88
C ILE A 3 1.05 -15.20 -14.82
N LYS A 4 0.90 -16.27 -15.60
CA LYS A 4 1.94 -16.67 -16.57
C LYS A 4 2.19 -15.59 -17.61
N GLU A 5 1.14 -15.00 -18.14
CA GLU A 5 1.22 -13.92 -19.12
C GLU A 5 1.92 -12.68 -18.55
N LEU A 6 1.56 -12.26 -17.33
CA LEU A 6 2.20 -11.13 -16.65
C LEU A 6 3.70 -11.38 -16.40
N LEU A 7 4.07 -12.61 -16.05
CA LEU A 7 5.48 -13.00 -15.87
C LEU A 7 6.26 -13.01 -17.19
N GLU A 8 5.63 -13.40 -18.31
CA GLU A 8 6.26 -13.35 -19.64
C GLU A 8 6.59 -11.92 -20.08
N TYR A 9 5.82 -10.93 -19.61
CA TYR A 9 6.08 -9.50 -19.82
C TYR A 9 6.96 -8.86 -18.74
N ASP A 10 7.46 -9.63 -17.79
CA ASP A 10 8.20 -9.11 -16.62
C ASP A 10 7.46 -7.95 -15.91
N PHE A 11 6.14 -8.07 -15.82
CA PHE A 11 5.26 -7.02 -15.32
C PHE A 11 5.50 -6.79 -13.82
N ILE A 12 5.54 -5.53 -13.39
CA ILE A 12 5.58 -5.17 -11.97
C ILE A 12 4.19 -4.72 -11.56
N ILE A 13 3.63 -5.35 -10.52
CA ILE A 13 2.32 -4.98 -9.98
C ILE A 13 2.50 -3.98 -8.86
N ASP A 14 1.81 -2.84 -8.96
CA ASP A 14 1.65 -1.86 -7.89
C ASP A 14 0.20 -1.93 -7.39
N PRO A 15 -0.10 -2.67 -6.31
CA PRO A 15 -1.46 -3.01 -5.96
C PRO A 15 -2.25 -1.86 -5.37
N THR A 16 -1.63 -1.03 -4.54
CA THR A 16 -2.27 0.12 -3.88
C THR A 16 -3.60 -0.27 -3.19
N MET A 17 -3.58 -1.32 -2.40
CA MET A 17 -4.78 -1.81 -1.70
C MET A 17 -5.36 -0.78 -0.74
N THR A 18 -4.50 0.07 -0.16
CA THR A 18 -4.92 1.15 0.74
C THR A 18 -5.90 2.13 0.12
N ALA A 19 -5.88 2.35 -1.20
CA ALA A 19 -6.83 3.24 -1.88
C ALA A 19 -8.30 2.87 -1.62
N TYR A 20 -8.57 1.60 -1.34
CA TYR A 20 -9.92 1.09 -1.13
C TYR A 20 -10.18 0.57 0.29
N VAL A 21 -9.33 0.91 1.27
CA VAL A 21 -9.55 0.51 2.68
C VAL A 21 -10.86 1.06 3.21
N ALA A 22 -11.23 2.29 2.84
CA ALA A 22 -12.51 2.89 3.21
C ALA A 22 -13.71 2.09 2.69
N THR A 23 -13.61 1.43 1.54
CA THR A 23 -14.68 0.57 1.00
C THR A 23 -14.75 -0.78 1.69
N ARG A 24 -13.63 -1.27 2.17
CA ARG A 24 -13.52 -2.52 2.92
C ARG A 24 -14.03 -2.37 4.36
N ASP A 25 -13.72 -1.24 5.01
CA ASP A 25 -14.06 -0.97 6.40
C ASP A 25 -14.05 0.54 6.67
N VAL A 26 -15.18 1.20 6.38
CA VAL A 26 -15.33 2.65 6.50
C VAL A 26 -15.04 3.12 7.93
N MET A 27 -15.57 2.43 8.94
CA MET A 27 -15.42 2.85 10.34
C MET A 27 -13.96 2.77 10.79
N ARG A 28 -13.25 1.74 10.41
CA ARG A 28 -11.82 1.59 10.73
C ARG A 28 -10.98 2.69 10.07
N ALA A 29 -11.22 2.95 8.79
CA ALA A 29 -10.51 4.00 8.07
C ALA A 29 -10.78 5.38 8.67
N GLN A 30 -12.02 5.69 8.99
CA GLN A 30 -12.44 6.99 9.54
C GLN A 30 -11.93 7.24 10.95
N THR A 31 -11.79 6.20 11.78
CA THR A 31 -11.41 6.32 13.20
C THR A 31 -9.92 6.07 13.46
N ALA A 32 -9.10 6.01 12.42
CA ALA A 32 -7.67 5.83 12.58
C ALA A 32 -7.05 6.99 13.40
N VAL A 33 -6.25 6.63 14.41
CA VAL A 33 -5.74 7.54 15.44
C VAL A 33 -4.91 8.71 14.91
N TRP A 34 -4.33 8.57 13.72
CA TRP A 34 -3.52 9.64 13.10
C TRP A 34 -4.35 10.77 12.51
N HIS A 35 -5.67 10.59 12.27
CA HIS A 35 -6.47 11.63 11.63
C HIS A 35 -6.61 12.89 12.49
N GLU A 36 -6.78 12.75 13.79
CA GLU A 36 -6.90 13.88 14.70
C GLU A 36 -5.69 14.83 14.64
N LYS A 37 -4.49 14.26 14.51
CA LYS A 37 -3.24 15.02 14.64
C LYS A 37 -2.59 15.39 13.30
N TYR A 38 -2.73 14.56 12.29
CA TYR A 38 -1.93 14.65 11.06
C TYR A 38 -2.74 14.91 9.79
N THR A 39 -4.05 14.70 9.80
CA THR A 39 -4.87 14.99 8.62
C THR A 39 -5.14 16.49 8.54
N LEU A 40 -4.84 17.09 7.40
CA LEU A 40 -5.15 18.48 7.14
C LEU A 40 -6.67 18.69 7.19
N PRO A 41 -7.17 19.81 7.79
CA PRO A 41 -8.62 20.08 7.86
C PRO A 41 -9.30 20.03 6.48
N SER A 42 -8.65 20.53 5.43
CA SER A 42 -9.19 20.51 4.06
C SER A 42 -9.31 19.10 3.48
N LEU A 43 -8.41 18.20 3.82
CA LEU A 43 -8.53 16.78 3.46
C LEU A 43 -9.64 16.11 4.26
N TRP A 44 -9.75 16.44 5.55
CA TRP A 44 -10.82 15.91 6.38
C TRP A 44 -12.19 16.32 5.87
N ASP A 45 -12.36 17.60 5.50
CA ASP A 45 -13.58 18.10 4.87
C ASP A 45 -13.91 17.36 3.56
N TYR A 46 -12.88 17.01 2.78
CA TYR A 46 -13.04 16.22 1.57
C TYR A 46 -13.49 14.77 1.86
N TYR A 47 -13.16 14.22 3.04
CA TYR A 47 -13.56 12.86 3.43
C TYR A 47 -14.96 12.79 4.08
N ILE A 48 -15.54 13.91 4.49
CA ILE A 48 -16.86 13.93 5.17
C ILE A 48 -17.91 13.30 4.26
N PRO A 49 -18.69 12.31 4.76
CA PRO A 49 -19.73 11.66 3.98
C PRO A 49 -20.76 12.66 3.44
N SER A 50 -20.86 12.77 2.14
CA SER A 50 -21.77 13.69 1.43
C SER A 50 -21.99 13.23 0.01
N ARG A 51 -23.21 13.35 -0.49
CA ARG A 51 -23.54 13.08 -1.90
C ARG A 51 -22.83 14.01 -2.89
N TYR A 52 -22.41 15.16 -2.41
CA TYR A 52 -21.77 16.19 -3.24
C TYR A 52 -20.24 16.14 -3.17
N ASN A 53 -19.70 15.31 -2.29
CA ASN A 53 -18.28 15.21 -2.06
C ASN A 53 -17.72 13.93 -2.73
N HIS A 54 -16.92 14.13 -3.77
CA HIS A 54 -16.31 13.00 -4.51
C HIS A 54 -15.47 12.08 -3.63
N GLY A 55 -14.83 12.62 -2.59
CA GLY A 55 -14.06 11.84 -1.60
C GLY A 55 -14.93 10.92 -0.75
N ALA A 56 -16.24 11.12 -0.72
CA ALA A 56 -17.18 10.31 0.04
C ALA A 56 -17.98 9.35 -0.87
N TYR A 57 -17.32 8.72 -1.85
CA TYR A 57 -17.97 7.79 -2.79
C TYR A 57 -18.67 6.60 -2.12
N TYR A 58 -18.36 6.31 -0.86
CA TYR A 58 -18.97 5.28 -0.01
C TYR A 58 -20.24 5.77 0.74
N PHE A 59 -20.70 6.97 0.48
CA PHE A 59 -21.79 7.63 1.24
C PHE A 59 -23.06 6.79 1.37
N ASP A 60 -23.49 6.14 0.30
CA ASP A 60 -24.70 5.30 0.27
C ASP A 60 -24.41 3.81 0.60
N TRP A 61 -23.21 3.47 1.04
CA TRP A 61 -22.82 2.08 1.27
C TRP A 61 -23.39 1.52 2.55
N ASN A 62 -23.74 0.25 2.50
CA ASN A 62 -24.27 -0.53 3.61
C ASN A 62 -23.39 -1.74 3.88
N THR A 63 -23.76 -2.56 4.88
CA THR A 63 -22.99 -3.75 5.26
C THR A 63 -22.78 -4.74 4.11
N ALA A 64 -23.74 -4.85 3.18
CA ALA A 64 -23.60 -5.79 2.06
C ALA A 64 -22.51 -5.32 1.08
N ASP A 65 -22.38 -4.01 0.87
CA ASP A 65 -21.33 -3.41 0.04
C ASP A 65 -19.95 -3.64 0.66
N GLU A 66 -19.79 -3.40 1.97
CA GLU A 66 -18.53 -3.68 2.67
C GLU A 66 -18.17 -5.18 2.65
N VAL A 67 -19.15 -6.06 2.81
CA VAL A 67 -18.92 -7.51 2.72
C VAL A 67 -18.48 -7.92 1.31
N ALA A 68 -19.07 -7.31 0.28
CA ALA A 68 -18.65 -7.56 -1.10
C ALA A 68 -17.19 -7.14 -1.33
N TRP A 69 -16.79 -5.96 -0.81
CA TRP A 69 -15.40 -5.51 -0.87
C TRP A 69 -14.44 -6.38 -0.04
N LYS A 70 -14.81 -6.80 1.15
CA LYS A 70 -14.02 -7.76 1.95
C LYS A 70 -13.79 -9.08 1.21
N ASN A 71 -14.80 -9.56 0.48
CA ASN A 71 -14.67 -10.75 -0.35
C ASN A 71 -13.76 -10.51 -1.57
N PHE A 72 -13.87 -9.34 -2.21
CA PHE A 72 -12.99 -8.95 -3.29
C PHE A 72 -11.51 -8.88 -2.83
N TYR A 73 -11.26 -8.29 -1.67
CA TYR A 73 -9.90 -8.24 -1.10
C TYR A 73 -9.29 -9.63 -0.90
N ARG A 74 -10.07 -10.63 -0.50
CA ARG A 74 -9.56 -12.01 -0.38
C ARG A 74 -9.08 -12.56 -1.72
N VAL A 75 -9.81 -12.30 -2.79
CA VAL A 75 -9.42 -12.70 -4.15
C VAL A 75 -8.18 -11.93 -4.60
N TRP A 76 -8.16 -10.63 -4.39
CA TRP A 76 -7.05 -9.75 -4.73
C TRP A 76 -5.76 -10.14 -4.00
N MET A 77 -5.83 -10.31 -2.70
CA MET A 77 -4.70 -10.75 -1.86
C MET A 77 -4.19 -12.13 -2.26
N SER A 78 -5.09 -13.09 -2.53
CA SER A 78 -4.70 -14.41 -3.04
C SER A 78 -3.97 -14.31 -4.37
N PHE A 79 -4.48 -13.50 -5.30
CA PHE A 79 -3.83 -13.27 -6.59
C PHE A 79 -2.42 -12.66 -6.43
N LEU A 80 -2.26 -11.66 -5.58
CA LEU A 80 -0.95 -11.04 -5.32
C LEU A 80 0.04 -12.03 -4.72
N ASN A 81 -0.41 -12.86 -3.76
CA ASN A 81 0.42 -13.90 -3.16
C ASN A 81 0.83 -14.98 -4.17
N ASP A 82 -0.10 -15.44 -5.01
CA ASP A 82 0.18 -16.41 -6.07
C ASP A 82 1.15 -15.82 -7.10
N TYR A 83 0.97 -14.54 -7.48
CA TYR A 83 1.86 -13.85 -8.41
C TYR A 83 3.30 -13.74 -7.86
N LYS A 84 3.44 -13.29 -6.61
CA LYS A 84 4.72 -13.21 -5.90
C LYS A 84 5.38 -14.60 -5.78
N ASN A 85 4.61 -15.64 -5.41
CA ASN A 85 5.14 -17.00 -5.29
C ASN A 85 5.58 -17.60 -6.63
N ALA A 86 5.01 -17.14 -7.73
CA ALA A 86 5.43 -17.51 -9.08
C ALA A 86 6.67 -16.70 -9.58
N GLY A 87 7.22 -15.82 -8.76
CA GLY A 87 8.40 -15.01 -9.06
C GLY A 87 8.09 -13.59 -9.55
N GLY A 88 6.83 -13.18 -9.53
CA GLY A 88 6.40 -11.83 -9.90
C GLY A 88 6.85 -10.76 -8.91
N ARG A 89 7.05 -9.56 -9.41
CA ARG A 89 7.46 -8.39 -8.62
C ARG A 89 6.24 -7.57 -8.22
N VAL A 90 6.14 -7.27 -6.92
CA VAL A 90 5.08 -6.43 -6.35
C VAL A 90 5.74 -5.28 -5.61
N THR A 91 5.21 -4.06 -5.80
CA THR A 91 5.69 -2.84 -5.12
C THR A 91 4.80 -2.47 -3.93
N VAL A 92 5.15 -1.40 -3.25
CA VAL A 92 4.37 -0.79 -2.17
C VAL A 92 4.08 0.65 -2.56
N SER A 93 2.80 0.97 -2.72
CA SER A 93 2.33 2.33 -2.87
C SER A 93 1.03 2.56 -2.09
N SER A 94 0.63 3.79 -1.89
CA SER A 94 -0.48 4.08 -0.99
C SER A 94 -1.58 4.94 -1.58
N ASP A 95 -1.37 5.57 -2.73
CA ASP A 95 -2.28 6.58 -3.27
C ASP A 95 -2.70 7.63 -2.21
N ALA A 96 -1.70 8.07 -1.40
CA ALA A 96 -1.95 8.96 -0.28
C ALA A 96 -2.56 10.29 -0.74
N GLY A 97 -3.55 10.78 0.00
CA GLY A 97 -4.40 11.90 -0.36
C GLY A 97 -5.79 11.45 -0.86
N TYR A 98 -5.96 10.19 -1.22
CA TYR A 98 -7.27 9.59 -1.46
C TYR A 98 -8.01 9.36 -0.13
N THR A 99 -9.28 8.96 -0.18
CA THR A 99 -10.18 8.90 0.97
C THR A 99 -9.59 8.15 2.17
N TYR A 100 -9.35 8.85 3.26
CA TYR A 100 -8.70 8.40 4.50
C TYR A 100 -7.26 7.91 4.36
N ASN A 101 -6.65 8.03 3.19
CA ASN A 101 -5.25 7.67 2.97
C ASN A 101 -4.35 8.86 3.29
N LEU A 102 -3.54 8.73 4.34
CA LEU A 102 -2.65 9.78 4.80
C LEU A 102 -1.20 9.51 4.41
N PHE A 103 -0.52 10.55 3.93
CA PHE A 103 0.90 10.50 3.56
C PHE A 103 1.77 9.90 4.67
N GLY A 104 2.61 8.95 4.33
CA GLY A 104 3.46 8.19 5.26
C GLY A 104 2.72 7.05 5.96
N PHE A 105 1.59 7.30 6.59
CA PHE A 105 0.82 6.30 7.32
C PHE A 105 0.27 5.20 6.40
N SER A 106 -0.35 5.58 5.30
CA SER A 106 -0.92 4.60 4.36
C SER A 106 0.13 3.77 3.64
N THR A 107 1.38 4.23 3.54
CA THR A 107 2.48 3.39 3.05
C THR A 107 2.74 2.22 3.99
N VAL A 108 2.75 2.46 5.31
CA VAL A 108 2.90 1.40 6.30
C VAL A 108 1.68 0.48 6.30
N GLU A 109 0.47 1.04 6.16
CA GLU A 109 -0.76 0.26 6.04
C GLU A 109 -0.75 -0.65 4.81
N GLU A 110 -0.25 -0.19 3.65
CA GLU A 110 -0.07 -1.04 2.46
C GLU A 110 0.89 -2.20 2.73
N MET A 111 1.98 -1.93 3.47
CA MET A 111 2.91 -2.99 3.89
C MET A 111 2.21 -4.02 4.79
N GLU A 112 1.35 -3.59 5.72
CA GLU A 112 0.54 -4.49 6.56
C GLU A 112 -0.45 -5.31 5.72
N LEU A 113 -1.10 -4.71 4.71
CA LEU A 113 -2.02 -5.39 3.79
C LEU A 113 -1.31 -6.45 2.94
N LEU A 114 -0.09 -6.19 2.51
CA LEU A 114 0.74 -7.20 1.83
C LEU A 114 1.10 -8.37 2.77
N GLN A 115 1.37 -8.12 4.05
CA GLN A 115 1.53 -9.20 5.02
C GLN A 115 0.22 -9.98 5.22
N GLU A 116 -0.93 -9.31 5.29
CA GLU A 116 -2.25 -9.97 5.33
C GLU A 116 -2.47 -10.85 4.08
N ALA A 117 -1.95 -10.41 2.91
CA ALA A 117 -1.98 -11.18 1.68
C ALA A 117 -1.04 -12.40 1.67
N GLY A 118 -0.20 -12.58 2.69
CA GLY A 118 0.71 -13.72 2.83
C GLY A 118 2.15 -13.46 2.40
N PHE A 119 2.55 -12.21 2.25
CA PHE A 119 3.95 -11.86 2.02
C PHE A 119 4.77 -11.98 3.30
N HIS A 120 5.95 -12.56 3.19
CA HIS A 120 6.91 -12.51 4.29
C HIS A 120 7.40 -11.06 4.50
N PRO A 121 7.68 -10.60 5.74
CA PRO A 121 8.13 -9.23 5.99
C PRO A 121 9.27 -8.75 5.07
N LEU A 122 10.27 -9.58 4.82
CA LEU A 122 11.38 -9.23 3.91
C LEU A 122 10.95 -9.08 2.44
N GLU A 123 9.90 -9.75 2.02
CA GLU A 123 9.33 -9.58 0.67
C GLU A 123 8.59 -8.23 0.58
N VAL A 124 7.91 -7.83 1.65
CA VAL A 124 7.26 -6.51 1.76
C VAL A 124 8.32 -5.40 1.69
N PHE A 125 9.41 -5.52 2.47
CA PHE A 125 10.52 -4.55 2.40
C PHE A 125 11.18 -4.52 1.02
N ARG A 126 11.32 -5.66 0.36
CA ARG A 126 11.83 -5.72 -1.02
C ARG A 126 10.90 -4.98 -1.98
N GLY A 127 9.58 -5.13 -1.82
CA GLY A 127 8.57 -4.39 -2.57
C GLY A 127 8.68 -2.88 -2.36
N ALA A 128 8.79 -2.44 -1.11
CA ALA A 128 8.89 -1.04 -0.71
C ALA A 128 10.22 -0.37 -1.10
N THR A 129 11.25 -1.13 -1.47
CA THR A 129 12.59 -0.61 -1.74
C THR A 129 13.08 -1.00 -3.13
N LYS A 130 13.57 -2.24 -3.28
CA LYS A 130 14.19 -2.72 -4.50
C LYS A 130 13.22 -2.72 -5.70
N HIS A 131 12.04 -3.35 -5.55
CA HIS A 131 11.08 -3.44 -6.66
C HIS A 131 10.50 -2.06 -7.00
N GLY A 132 10.31 -1.16 -6.01
CA GLY A 132 9.93 0.21 -6.25
C GLY A 132 10.96 0.97 -7.09
N ALA A 133 12.25 0.80 -6.80
CA ALA A 133 13.33 1.38 -7.60
C ALA A 133 13.37 0.79 -9.03
N GLU A 134 13.25 -0.53 -9.16
CA GLU A 134 13.18 -1.21 -10.46
C GLU A 134 12.01 -0.67 -11.30
N ALA A 135 10.83 -0.52 -10.71
CA ALA A 135 9.64 0.03 -11.38
C ALA A 135 9.81 1.46 -11.90
N ILE A 136 10.67 2.25 -11.24
CA ILE A 136 10.95 3.65 -11.64
C ILE A 136 11.99 3.73 -12.77
N PHE A 137 13.06 2.94 -12.68
CA PHE A 137 14.23 3.10 -13.55
C PHE A 137 14.22 2.17 -14.78
N GLU A 138 13.81 0.91 -14.63
CA GLU A 138 13.86 -0.07 -15.73
C GLU A 138 13.04 0.34 -16.96
N PRO A 139 11.79 0.87 -16.82
CA PRO A 139 11.01 1.29 -17.99
C PRO A 139 11.63 2.45 -18.77
N LYS A 140 12.54 3.20 -18.12
CA LYS A 140 13.26 4.32 -18.74
C LYS A 140 14.62 3.90 -19.33
N GLY A 141 15.04 2.66 -19.09
CA GLY A 141 16.40 2.20 -19.44
C GLY A 141 17.49 2.93 -18.65
N GLU A 142 17.19 3.41 -17.44
CA GLU A 142 18.13 4.12 -16.57
C GLU A 142 18.74 3.18 -15.52
N ASP A 143 19.96 3.50 -15.09
CA ASP A 143 20.62 2.80 -13.99
C ASP A 143 19.86 3.01 -12.67
N ILE A 144 19.68 1.95 -11.88
CA ILE A 144 19.06 2.00 -10.56
C ILE A 144 20.00 2.74 -9.60
N LYS A 145 19.48 3.82 -8.96
CA LYS A 145 20.26 4.72 -8.11
C LYS A 145 20.05 4.51 -6.61
N PHE A 146 18.98 3.82 -6.19
CA PHE A 146 18.61 3.54 -4.80
C PHE A 146 17.83 2.22 -4.68
N GLY A 147 17.30 1.91 -3.49
CA GLY A 147 16.44 0.74 -3.23
C GLY A 147 17.18 -0.45 -2.62
N VAL A 148 18.51 -0.42 -2.59
CA VAL A 148 19.35 -1.39 -1.86
C VAL A 148 20.56 -0.69 -1.26
N ILE A 149 21.10 -1.22 -0.17
CA ILE A 149 22.35 -0.72 0.43
C ILE A 149 23.53 -1.31 -0.35
N ARG A 150 24.16 -0.49 -1.16
CA ARG A 150 25.32 -0.87 -1.97
C ARG A 150 26.21 0.34 -2.25
N ALA A 151 27.53 0.15 -2.23
CA ALA A 151 28.47 1.19 -2.59
C ALA A 151 28.19 1.75 -4.01
N GLY A 152 28.21 3.06 -4.14
CA GLY A 152 27.93 3.78 -5.40
C GLY A 152 26.46 4.15 -5.61
N LEU A 153 25.54 3.69 -4.76
CA LEU A 153 24.14 4.14 -4.78
C LEU A 153 23.89 5.30 -3.81
N LEU A 154 22.74 5.95 -3.97
CA LEU A 154 22.29 7.00 -3.05
C LEU A 154 22.02 6.42 -1.66
N ALA A 155 22.39 7.16 -0.63
CA ALA A 155 22.22 6.79 0.77
C ALA A 155 20.86 7.27 1.32
N ASP A 156 19.77 6.94 0.63
CA ASP A 156 18.41 7.17 1.12
C ASP A 156 18.08 6.07 2.13
N LEU A 157 18.35 6.36 3.41
CA LEU A 157 18.31 5.39 4.50
C LEU A 157 17.35 5.84 5.60
N VAL A 158 16.65 4.87 6.17
CA VAL A 158 15.84 5.04 7.39
C VAL A 158 16.48 4.23 8.52
N ILE A 159 16.78 4.89 9.63
CA ILE A 159 17.27 4.25 10.84
C ILE A 159 16.10 4.06 11.79
N ILE A 160 15.88 2.84 12.24
CA ILE A 160 14.73 2.45 13.08
C ILE A 160 15.26 1.89 14.40
N GLY A 161 14.65 2.28 15.51
CA GLY A 161 15.06 1.87 16.86
C GLY A 161 14.68 0.43 17.23
N GLU A 162 13.74 -0.18 16.50
CA GLU A 162 13.23 -1.53 16.74
C GLU A 162 13.28 -2.36 15.45
N ASN A 163 13.05 -3.67 15.54
CA ASN A 163 13.09 -4.55 14.38
C ASN A 163 11.78 -4.50 13.57
N PRO A 164 11.75 -3.82 12.41
CA PRO A 164 10.52 -3.69 11.61
C PRO A 164 10.13 -5.01 10.91
N VAL A 165 11.01 -6.00 10.85
CA VAL A 165 10.70 -7.34 10.32
C VAL A 165 9.78 -8.10 11.28
N GLU A 166 9.89 -7.84 12.58
CA GLU A 166 9.03 -8.43 13.60
C GLU A 166 7.73 -7.64 13.80
N ASN A 167 7.81 -6.31 13.62
CA ASN A 167 6.67 -5.43 13.84
C ASN A 167 6.72 -4.22 12.89
N LEU A 168 5.92 -4.26 11.81
CA LEU A 168 5.83 -3.12 10.89
C LEU A 168 5.30 -1.83 11.53
N LYS A 169 4.57 -1.93 12.64
CA LYS A 169 3.97 -0.76 13.30
C LYS A 169 5.01 0.22 13.87
N VAL A 170 6.25 -0.21 14.06
CA VAL A 170 7.35 0.69 14.45
C VAL A 170 7.70 1.72 13.39
N LEU A 171 7.21 1.54 12.16
CA LEU A 171 7.36 2.50 11.06
C LEU A 171 6.34 3.65 11.11
N TYR A 172 5.26 3.52 11.89
CA TYR A 172 4.33 4.63 12.07
C TYR A 172 4.98 5.75 12.89
N GLY A 173 4.97 6.97 12.35
CA GLY A 173 5.55 8.15 12.98
C GLY A 173 4.72 8.72 14.15
N THR A 174 4.09 7.86 14.93
CA THR A 174 3.25 8.26 16.09
C THR A 174 4.05 8.41 17.38
N GLY A 175 5.38 8.32 17.29
CA GLY A 175 6.42 8.31 18.33
C GLY A 175 6.22 9.06 19.62
#